data_977ba854a538bf45c4acbfc187661f2e
#
_entry.id   977ba854a538bf45c4acbfc187661f2e
#
_cell.length_a   1.000
_cell.length_b   1.000
_cell.length_c   1.000
_cell.angle_alpha   90.00
_cell.angle_beta   90.00
_cell.angle_gamma   90.00
#
_symmetry.space_group_name_H-M   'P 1'
#
loop_
_entity.id
_entity.type
_entity.pdbx_description
1 polymer ?
#
loop_
_entity_poly.entity_id
_entity_poly.type
_entity_poly.pdbx_seq_one_letter_code
_entity_poly.pdbx_strand_id
1 'polypeptide(L)'
;AKKGNKVIFVDTEGGFSTERVKQIVGEDYEAVLKNIFLLKPTSFKEQQDCFLKLLENVKKETVSLIIIDGIAMLYRLELGDAAKSDNDKKIKDTNREVAKQMRILSEIARKKNIPIILTNQVYSEFLSREDIESGIKKETLIVGGSLFKYWSKCIIELVDERGKKKAILLKHRSLPQKELNFEIKDKGVFRRGWI
;
A
#
# COMPACT_ATOMS: atom_id res chain seq x y z
N ALA A 1 -5.30 -9.51 14.02
CA ALA A 1 -6.62 -10.18 14.09
C ALA A 1 -6.56 -11.46 14.92
N LYS A 2 -5.60 -12.36 14.70
CA LYS A 2 -5.50 -13.65 15.43
C LYS A 2 -5.44 -13.50 16.97
N LYS A 3 -4.92 -12.40 17.50
CA LYS A 3 -4.87 -12.09 18.95
C LYS A 3 -6.13 -11.37 19.46
N GLY A 4 -7.23 -11.36 18.71
CA GLY A 4 -8.48 -10.66 19.07
C GLY A 4 -8.49 -9.17 18.73
N ASN A 5 -7.38 -8.58 18.34
CA ASN A 5 -7.31 -7.16 17.97
C ASN A 5 -7.96 -6.91 16.61
N LYS A 6 -8.58 -5.73 16.44
CA LYS A 6 -9.19 -5.33 15.18
C LYS A 6 -8.14 -4.87 14.16
N VAL A 7 -8.37 -5.20 12.90
CA VAL A 7 -7.58 -4.77 11.75
C VAL A 7 -8.52 -4.06 10.78
N ILE A 8 -8.13 -2.89 10.28
CA ILE A 8 -8.86 -2.23 9.19
C ILE A 8 -8.11 -2.53 7.89
N PHE A 9 -8.82 -3.05 6.91
CA PHE A 9 -8.29 -3.35 5.58
C PHE A 9 -9.10 -2.56 4.54
N VAL A 10 -8.44 -1.63 3.85
CA VAL A 10 -9.02 -0.89 2.73
C VAL A 10 -8.50 -1.52 1.45
N ASP A 11 -9.39 -2.14 0.70
CA ASP A 11 -9.10 -2.87 -0.54
C ASP A 11 -9.61 -2.05 -1.74
N THR A 12 -8.72 -1.34 -2.42
CA THR A 12 -9.07 -0.56 -3.61
C THR A 12 -8.89 -1.33 -4.92
N GLU A 13 -8.22 -2.48 -4.86
CA GLU A 13 -7.91 -3.31 -6.02
C GLU A 13 -8.79 -4.57 -6.12
N GLY A 14 -9.60 -4.85 -5.08
CA GLY A 14 -10.47 -6.03 -5.05
C GLY A 14 -9.72 -7.35 -4.81
N GLY A 15 -8.49 -7.27 -4.28
CA GLY A 15 -7.60 -8.41 -4.08
C GLY A 15 -7.81 -9.20 -2.77
N PHE A 16 -8.62 -8.72 -1.83
CA PHE A 16 -8.83 -9.40 -0.56
C PHE A 16 -9.56 -10.74 -0.75
N SER A 17 -8.92 -11.83 -0.35
CA SER A 17 -9.45 -13.21 -0.47
C SER A 17 -9.59 -13.86 0.90
N THR A 18 -10.80 -14.31 1.22
CA THR A 18 -11.10 -15.09 2.43
C THR A 18 -10.44 -16.47 2.38
N GLU A 19 -10.35 -17.08 1.19
CA GLU A 19 -9.67 -18.34 0.95
C GLU A 19 -8.18 -18.21 1.28
N ARG A 20 -7.57 -17.09 0.90
CA ARG A 20 -6.16 -16.83 1.23
C ARG A 20 -5.95 -16.64 2.73
N VAL A 21 -6.87 -15.96 3.42
CA VAL A 21 -6.84 -15.89 4.88
C VAL A 21 -6.91 -17.27 5.49
N LYS A 22 -7.83 -18.14 5.01
CA LYS A 22 -7.98 -19.54 5.48
C LYS A 22 -6.70 -20.35 5.28
N GLN A 23 -6.06 -20.25 4.11
CA GLN A 23 -4.78 -20.92 3.83
C GLN A 23 -3.69 -20.51 4.84
N ILE A 24 -3.60 -19.23 5.15
CA ILE A 24 -2.55 -18.68 6.02
C ILE A 24 -2.77 -19.04 7.48
N VAL A 25 -4.00 -18.94 7.99
CA VAL A 25 -4.29 -19.06 9.42
C VAL A 25 -4.88 -20.42 9.84
N GLY A 26 -5.33 -21.23 8.89
CA GLY A 26 -5.91 -22.54 9.13
C GLY A 26 -7.27 -22.45 9.83
N GLU A 27 -7.49 -23.25 10.88
CA GLU A 27 -8.78 -23.39 11.57
C GLU A 27 -9.27 -22.09 12.25
N ASP A 28 -8.35 -21.18 12.60
CA ASP A 28 -8.69 -19.92 13.24
C ASP A 28 -9.33 -18.88 12.29
N TYR A 29 -9.58 -19.20 11.02
CA TYR A 29 -9.90 -18.22 9.98
C TYR A 29 -11.19 -17.45 10.25
N GLU A 30 -12.22 -18.06 10.81
CA GLU A 30 -13.48 -17.37 11.14
C GLU A 30 -13.28 -16.32 12.23
N ALA A 31 -12.54 -16.66 13.28
CA ALA A 31 -12.20 -15.74 14.36
C ALA A 31 -11.35 -14.57 13.85
N VAL A 32 -10.44 -14.85 12.92
CA VAL A 32 -9.61 -13.82 12.27
C VAL A 32 -10.47 -12.89 11.42
N LEU A 33 -11.37 -13.44 10.57
CA LEU A 33 -12.23 -12.64 9.70
C LEU A 33 -13.18 -11.72 10.49
N LYS A 34 -13.74 -12.18 11.61
CA LYS A 34 -14.57 -11.36 12.53
C LYS A 34 -13.82 -10.13 13.09
N ASN A 35 -12.50 -10.16 13.07
CA ASN A 35 -11.65 -9.07 13.53
C ASN A 35 -11.10 -8.18 12.42
N ILE A 36 -11.53 -8.39 11.16
CA ILE A 36 -11.12 -7.58 10.02
C ILE A 36 -12.31 -6.70 9.58
N PHE A 37 -12.14 -5.38 9.69
CA PHE A 37 -13.04 -4.41 9.07
C PHE A 37 -12.59 -4.18 7.64
N LEU A 38 -13.31 -4.77 6.69
CA LEU A 38 -13.01 -4.68 5.27
C LEU A 38 -13.82 -3.54 4.63
N LEU A 39 -13.11 -2.59 4.03
CA LEU A 39 -13.67 -1.48 3.25
C LEU A 39 -13.25 -1.65 1.79
N LYS A 40 -14.19 -1.59 0.85
CA LYS A 40 -13.96 -1.83 -0.58
C LYS A 40 -14.43 -0.63 -1.42
N PRO A 41 -13.70 0.50 -1.40
CA PRO A 41 -14.04 1.62 -2.26
C PRO A 41 -13.77 1.27 -3.73
N THR A 42 -14.67 1.68 -4.62
CA THR A 42 -14.59 1.49 -6.09
C THR A 42 -14.35 2.78 -6.84
N SER A 43 -14.43 3.92 -6.14
CA SER A 43 -14.16 5.25 -6.68
C SER A 43 -13.30 6.06 -5.72
N PHE A 44 -12.64 7.10 -6.24
CA PHE A 44 -11.83 7.99 -5.41
C PHE A 44 -12.69 8.71 -4.35
N LYS A 45 -13.95 9.02 -4.67
CA LYS A 45 -14.90 9.59 -3.72
C LYS A 45 -15.21 8.63 -2.57
N GLU A 46 -15.48 7.36 -2.88
CA GLU A 46 -15.69 6.34 -1.85
C GLU A 46 -14.42 6.11 -1.00
N GLN A 47 -13.23 6.20 -1.61
CA GLN A 47 -11.98 6.15 -0.85
C GLN A 47 -11.91 7.30 0.16
N GLN A 48 -12.27 8.54 -0.21
CA GLN A 48 -12.34 9.67 0.71
C GLN A 48 -13.27 9.36 1.90
N ASP A 49 -14.46 8.84 1.62
CA ASP A 49 -15.46 8.48 2.65
C ASP A 49 -14.96 7.34 3.56
N CYS A 50 -14.19 6.39 3.01
CA CYS A 50 -13.52 5.35 3.80
C CYS A 50 -12.55 5.93 4.84
N PHE A 51 -11.82 7.00 4.51
CA PHE A 51 -10.90 7.63 5.47
C PHE A 51 -11.64 8.31 6.63
N LEU A 52 -12.84 8.85 6.41
CA LEU A 52 -13.68 9.37 7.48
C LEU A 52 -14.14 8.24 8.40
N LYS A 53 -14.63 7.14 7.83
CA LYS A 53 -15.04 5.93 8.60
C LYS A 53 -13.85 5.33 9.37
N LEU A 54 -12.65 5.35 8.78
CA LEU A 54 -11.43 4.89 9.43
C LEU A 54 -11.15 5.67 10.71
N LEU A 55 -11.25 7.01 10.66
CA LEU A 55 -11.10 7.86 11.85
C LEU A 55 -12.10 7.56 12.95
N GLU A 56 -13.36 7.26 12.59
CA GLU A 56 -14.40 6.89 13.55
C GLU A 56 -14.13 5.52 14.19
N ASN A 57 -13.77 4.53 13.39
CA ASN A 57 -13.47 3.18 13.87
C ASN A 57 -12.26 3.16 14.82
N VAL A 58 -11.21 3.91 14.49
CA VAL A 58 -10.01 4.02 15.36
C VAL A 58 -10.30 4.69 16.69
N LYS A 59 -11.38 5.49 16.79
CA LYS A 59 -11.84 6.08 18.07
C LYS A 59 -12.65 5.10 18.91
N LYS A 60 -13.41 4.23 18.29
CA LYS A 60 -14.40 3.34 18.95
C LYS A 60 -13.84 1.96 19.28
N GLU A 61 -12.89 1.48 18.50
CA GLU A 61 -12.39 0.11 18.56
C GLU A 61 -10.90 0.05 18.87
N THR A 62 -10.45 -1.06 19.45
CA THR A 62 -9.02 -1.34 19.66
C THR A 62 -8.41 -1.85 18.37
N VAL A 63 -8.06 -0.93 17.47
CA VAL A 63 -7.40 -1.23 16.20
C VAL A 63 -5.90 -1.37 16.40
N SER A 64 -5.32 -2.47 15.92
CA SER A 64 -3.88 -2.78 16.04
C SER A 64 -3.09 -2.68 14.73
N LEU A 65 -3.79 -2.59 13.59
CA LEU A 65 -3.16 -2.48 12.28
C LEU A 65 -4.15 -1.87 11.28
N ILE A 66 -3.63 -1.03 10.40
CA ILE A 66 -4.36 -0.53 9.24
C ILE A 66 -3.58 -0.92 7.99
N ILE A 67 -4.28 -1.48 7.01
CA ILE A 67 -3.73 -1.85 5.71
C ILE A 67 -4.55 -1.13 4.64
N ILE A 68 -3.86 -0.49 3.70
CA ILE A 68 -4.48 0.11 2.53
C ILE A 68 -3.83 -0.50 1.30
N ASP A 69 -4.58 -1.36 0.64
CA ASP A 69 -4.11 -2.09 -0.54
C ASP A 69 -4.45 -1.30 -1.80
N GLY A 70 -3.41 -0.77 -2.44
CA GLY A 70 -3.53 0.04 -3.64
C GLY A 70 -3.82 1.53 -3.40
N ILE A 71 -3.16 2.19 -2.41
CA ILE A 71 -3.44 3.60 -2.04
C ILE A 71 -3.54 4.57 -3.22
N ALA A 72 -2.78 4.36 -4.29
CA ALA A 72 -2.75 5.24 -5.46
C ALA A 72 -3.66 4.78 -6.61
N MET A 73 -4.33 3.64 -6.52
CA MET A 73 -5.10 3.08 -7.64
C MET A 73 -6.24 4.03 -8.07
N LEU A 74 -7.16 4.33 -7.17
CA LEU A 74 -8.32 5.17 -7.47
C LEU A 74 -7.93 6.64 -7.69
N TYR A 75 -6.90 7.12 -6.99
CA TYR A 75 -6.29 8.42 -7.23
C TYR A 75 -5.77 8.57 -8.66
N ARG A 76 -5.09 7.57 -9.18
CA ARG A 76 -4.56 7.59 -10.55
C ARG A 76 -5.66 7.64 -11.59
N LEU A 77 -6.75 6.90 -11.39
CA LEU A 77 -7.93 6.94 -12.27
C LEU A 77 -8.56 8.35 -12.29
N GLU A 78 -8.77 8.94 -11.11
CA GLU A 78 -9.34 10.29 -10.99
C GLU A 78 -8.47 11.36 -11.67
N LEU A 79 -7.12 11.25 -11.53
CA LEU A 79 -6.18 12.13 -12.23
C LEU A 79 -6.25 11.96 -13.75
N GLY A 80 -6.34 10.72 -14.23
CA GLY A 80 -6.46 10.43 -15.66
C GLY A 80 -7.70 11.06 -16.27
N ASP A 81 -8.82 11.00 -15.59
CA ASP A 81 -10.08 11.60 -16.03
C ASP A 81 -10.04 13.14 -15.97
N ALA A 82 -9.40 13.70 -14.95
CA ALA A 82 -9.20 15.15 -14.85
C ALA A 82 -8.28 15.66 -15.97
N ALA A 83 -7.22 14.95 -16.31
CA ALA A 83 -6.30 15.31 -17.39
C ALA A 83 -6.98 15.25 -18.76
N LYS A 84 -7.81 14.23 -19.04
CA LYS A 84 -8.57 14.12 -20.30
C LYS A 84 -9.56 15.27 -20.50
N SER A 85 -10.08 15.83 -19.43
CA SER A 85 -11.03 16.96 -19.46
C SER A 85 -10.34 18.33 -19.33
N ASP A 86 -9.01 18.39 -19.39
CA ASP A 86 -8.20 19.61 -19.23
C ASP A 86 -8.58 20.44 -17.99
N ASN A 87 -8.86 19.75 -16.90
CA ASN A 87 -9.37 20.35 -15.66
C ASN A 87 -8.29 20.47 -14.59
N ASP A 88 -7.45 21.49 -14.71
CA ASP A 88 -6.36 21.79 -13.78
C ASP A 88 -6.84 21.94 -12.32
N LYS A 89 -8.02 22.49 -12.11
CA LYS A 89 -8.59 22.63 -10.76
C LYS A 89 -8.84 21.25 -10.16
N LYS A 90 -9.44 20.34 -10.92
CA LYS A 90 -9.72 18.98 -10.47
C LYS A 90 -8.42 18.22 -10.16
N ILE A 91 -7.38 18.39 -10.97
CA ILE A 91 -6.04 17.82 -10.70
C ILE A 91 -5.48 18.31 -9.35
N LYS A 92 -5.52 19.63 -9.10
CA LYS A 92 -5.05 20.22 -7.84
C LYS A 92 -5.86 19.74 -6.64
N ASP A 93 -7.17 19.65 -6.76
CA ASP A 93 -8.06 19.20 -5.68
C ASP A 93 -7.85 17.72 -5.37
N THR A 94 -7.66 16.88 -6.39
CA THR A 94 -7.35 15.44 -6.23
C THR A 94 -6.02 15.26 -5.50
N ASN A 95 -4.98 15.99 -5.89
CA ASN A 95 -3.67 15.96 -5.21
C ASN A 95 -3.76 16.41 -3.75
N ARG A 96 -4.54 17.47 -3.47
CA ARG A 96 -4.77 17.97 -2.11
C ARG A 96 -5.48 16.93 -1.24
N GLU A 97 -6.45 16.22 -1.80
CA GLU A 97 -7.19 15.20 -1.07
C GLU A 97 -6.31 13.99 -0.70
N VAL A 98 -5.46 13.51 -1.61
CA VAL A 98 -4.49 12.45 -1.28
C VAL A 98 -3.52 12.90 -0.19
N ALA A 99 -3.01 14.14 -0.27
CA ALA A 99 -2.16 14.68 0.79
C ALA A 99 -2.87 14.73 2.15
N LYS A 100 -4.18 15.05 2.16
CA LYS A 100 -5.02 15.02 3.37
C LYS A 100 -5.18 13.59 3.91
N GLN A 101 -5.42 12.60 3.04
CA GLN A 101 -5.49 11.19 3.42
C GLN A 101 -4.18 10.73 4.08
N MET A 102 -3.04 11.03 3.49
CA MET A 102 -1.72 10.70 4.06
C MET A 102 -1.47 11.39 5.40
N ARG A 103 -1.92 12.64 5.57
CA ARG A 103 -1.85 13.35 6.84
C ARG A 103 -2.69 12.66 7.91
N ILE A 104 -3.91 12.23 7.59
CA ILE A 104 -4.80 11.48 8.50
C ILE A 104 -4.12 10.20 8.96
N LEU A 105 -3.57 9.41 8.05
CA LEU A 105 -2.85 8.17 8.39
C LEU A 105 -1.65 8.45 9.30
N SER A 106 -0.86 9.47 8.98
CA SER A 106 0.29 9.86 9.82
C SER A 106 -0.13 10.29 11.22
N GLU A 107 -1.25 11.00 11.34
CA GLU A 107 -1.81 11.41 12.63
C GLU A 107 -2.27 10.21 13.46
N ILE A 108 -2.99 9.27 12.85
CA ILE A 108 -3.42 8.02 13.51
C ILE A 108 -2.19 7.23 13.98
N ALA A 109 -1.22 7.01 13.10
CA ALA A 109 -0.01 6.26 13.43
C ALA A 109 0.73 6.86 14.64
N ARG A 110 0.83 8.19 14.70
CA ARG A 110 1.55 8.89 15.79
C ARG A 110 0.74 8.98 17.08
N LYS A 111 -0.55 9.34 17.01
CA LYS A 111 -1.38 9.57 18.20
C LYS A 111 -1.88 8.28 18.84
N LYS A 112 -2.13 7.25 18.03
CA LYS A 112 -2.67 5.97 18.48
C LYS A 112 -1.64 4.84 18.52
N ASN A 113 -0.42 5.11 18.05
CA ASN A 113 0.66 4.12 17.93
C ASN A 113 0.23 2.87 17.14
N ILE A 114 -0.57 3.08 16.08
CA ILE A 114 -1.05 2.03 15.21
C ILE A 114 -0.14 1.95 13.99
N PRO A 115 0.48 0.80 13.69
CA PRO A 115 1.22 0.60 12.45
C PRO A 115 0.28 0.66 11.25
N ILE A 116 0.79 1.26 10.16
CA ILE A 116 0.05 1.41 8.90
C ILE A 116 0.89 0.85 7.78
N ILE A 117 0.31 -0.03 6.98
CA ILE A 117 0.91 -0.60 5.77
C ILE A 117 0.14 -0.07 4.57
N LEU A 118 0.88 0.47 3.60
CA LEU A 118 0.35 0.90 2.31
C LEU A 118 1.01 0.09 1.23
N THR A 119 0.25 -0.49 0.30
CA THR A 119 0.79 -0.96 -0.95
C THR A 119 0.62 0.11 -2.02
N ASN A 120 1.56 0.18 -2.93
CA ASN A 120 1.52 1.10 -4.05
C ASN A 120 2.19 0.47 -5.27
N GLN A 121 1.70 0.83 -6.44
CA GLN A 121 2.27 0.37 -7.69
C GLN A 121 3.49 1.20 -8.06
N VAL A 122 4.37 0.58 -8.82
CA VAL A 122 5.54 1.22 -9.44
C VAL A 122 5.41 1.14 -10.95
N TYR A 123 6.00 2.09 -11.63
CA TYR A 123 6.16 2.06 -13.08
C TYR A 123 7.60 2.42 -13.44
N SER A 124 8.01 2.04 -14.61
CA SER A 124 9.32 2.42 -15.12
C SER A 124 9.13 3.31 -16.33
N GLU A 125 9.96 4.32 -16.46
CA GLU A 125 10.01 5.12 -17.68
C GLU A 125 10.43 4.27 -18.87
N PHE A 126 9.85 4.58 -20.03
CA PHE A 126 10.35 4.01 -21.28
C PHE A 126 11.66 4.69 -21.62
N LEU A 127 12.73 3.93 -21.61
CA LEU A 127 14.02 4.42 -22.11
C LEU A 127 13.99 4.41 -23.64
N SER A 128 14.50 5.48 -24.25
CA SER A 128 14.78 5.51 -25.67
C SER A 128 15.92 4.55 -26.01
N ARG A 129 16.13 4.26 -27.30
CA ARG A 129 17.30 3.47 -27.73
C ARG A 129 18.62 4.16 -27.35
N GLU A 130 18.66 5.48 -27.48
CA GLU A 130 19.82 6.31 -27.13
C GLU A 130 20.14 6.24 -25.62
N ASP A 131 19.09 6.23 -24.76
CA ASP A 131 19.27 6.08 -23.31
C ASP A 131 19.86 4.73 -22.94
N ILE A 132 19.40 3.65 -23.61
CA ILE A 132 19.90 2.29 -23.39
C ILE A 132 21.36 2.17 -23.83
N GLU A 133 21.71 2.72 -25.00
CA GLU A 133 23.08 2.75 -25.53
C GLU A 133 24.03 3.58 -24.67
N SER A 134 23.52 4.66 -24.05
CA SER A 134 24.26 5.51 -23.12
C SER A 134 24.41 4.89 -21.72
N GLY A 135 23.89 3.68 -21.49
CA GLY A 135 23.99 2.97 -20.20
C GLY A 135 23.11 3.54 -19.09
N ILE A 136 22.11 4.35 -19.44
CA ILE A 136 21.14 4.89 -18.47
C ILE A 136 20.33 3.74 -17.91
N LYS A 137 20.37 3.57 -16.57
CA LYS A 137 19.59 2.55 -15.89
C LYS A 137 18.13 2.99 -15.77
N LYS A 138 17.24 2.05 -16.07
CA LYS A 138 15.80 2.22 -15.90
C LYS A 138 15.46 2.54 -14.45
N GLU A 139 14.92 3.73 -14.20
CA GLU A 139 14.50 4.11 -12.86
C GLU A 139 13.09 3.61 -12.59
N THR A 140 12.88 3.03 -11.41
CA THR A 140 11.56 2.62 -10.94
C THR A 140 10.93 3.76 -10.17
N LEU A 141 9.80 4.24 -10.67
CA LEU A 141 9.05 5.35 -10.10
C LEU A 141 7.82 4.86 -9.35
N ILE A 142 7.55 5.47 -8.20
CA ILE A 142 6.35 5.19 -7.40
C ILE A 142 5.19 6.01 -7.96
N VAL A 143 4.04 5.38 -8.19
CA VAL A 143 2.80 6.09 -8.56
C VAL A 143 2.46 7.12 -7.48
N GLY A 144 2.18 8.37 -7.89
CA GLY A 144 1.99 9.49 -6.95
C GLY A 144 3.29 10.10 -6.39
N GLY A 145 4.45 9.59 -6.82
CA GLY A 145 5.77 10.22 -6.73
C GLY A 145 6.21 10.60 -5.32
N SER A 146 6.72 11.83 -5.20
CA SER A 146 7.33 12.36 -3.98
C SER A 146 6.38 12.42 -2.78
N LEU A 147 5.07 12.54 -3.00
CA LEU A 147 4.07 12.61 -1.93
C LEU A 147 4.17 11.37 -1.02
N PHE A 148 4.08 10.18 -1.61
CA PHE A 148 4.14 8.94 -0.83
C PHE A 148 5.52 8.68 -0.24
N LYS A 149 6.60 9.02 -0.97
CA LYS A 149 7.97 8.95 -0.45
C LYS A 149 8.17 9.83 0.79
N TYR A 150 7.58 11.02 0.80
CA TYR A 150 7.71 11.98 1.91
C TYR A 150 7.05 11.45 3.19
N TRP A 151 5.81 10.98 3.08
CA TRP A 151 5.02 10.54 4.24
C TRP A 151 5.48 9.19 4.80
N SER A 152 5.96 8.27 3.96
CA SER A 152 6.41 6.95 4.37
C SER A 152 7.71 7.00 5.17
N LYS A 153 7.76 6.32 6.30
CA LYS A 153 8.94 6.22 7.18
C LYS A 153 9.80 4.99 6.88
N CYS A 154 9.20 3.99 6.26
CA CYS A 154 9.82 2.79 5.74
C CYS A 154 9.30 2.55 4.33
N ILE A 155 10.18 2.27 3.38
CA ILE A 155 9.82 1.92 1.99
C ILE A 155 10.54 0.63 1.66
N ILE A 156 9.76 -0.37 1.28
CA ILE A 156 10.23 -1.68 0.85
C ILE A 156 9.76 -1.87 -0.58
N GLU A 157 10.69 -2.09 -1.49
CA GLU A 157 10.41 -2.49 -2.87
C GLU A 157 10.34 -4.02 -2.94
N LEU A 158 9.33 -4.54 -3.63
CA LEU A 158 9.21 -5.95 -3.93
C LEU A 158 9.52 -6.16 -5.40
N VAL A 159 10.50 -7.00 -5.68
CA VAL A 159 11.00 -7.26 -7.03
C VAL A 159 10.86 -8.75 -7.34
N ASP A 160 10.41 -9.07 -8.55
CA ASP A 160 10.42 -10.42 -9.09
C ASP A 160 11.37 -10.48 -10.31
N GLU A 161 12.52 -11.07 -10.12
CA GLU A 161 13.52 -11.28 -11.17
C GLU A 161 13.52 -12.77 -11.58
N ARG A 162 12.79 -13.08 -12.63
CA ARG A 162 12.72 -14.45 -13.20
C ARG A 162 12.35 -15.51 -12.13
N GLY A 163 11.33 -15.21 -11.33
CA GLY A 163 10.85 -16.10 -10.26
C GLY A 163 11.66 -16.02 -8.95
N LYS A 164 12.70 -15.19 -8.88
CA LYS A 164 13.42 -14.87 -7.65
C LYS A 164 12.82 -13.61 -7.03
N LYS A 165 12.12 -13.77 -5.92
CA LYS A 165 11.47 -12.67 -5.24
C LYS A 165 12.40 -12.06 -4.19
N LYS A 166 12.54 -10.72 -4.25
CA LYS A 166 13.35 -9.94 -3.32
C LYS A 166 12.53 -8.84 -2.68
N ALA A 167 12.82 -8.56 -1.43
CA ALA A 167 12.37 -7.37 -0.71
C ALA A 167 13.60 -6.48 -0.48
N ILE A 168 13.56 -5.24 -0.95
CA ILE A 168 14.66 -4.28 -0.86
C ILE A 168 14.21 -3.13 0.03
N LEU A 169 14.92 -2.92 1.14
CA LEU A 169 14.68 -1.78 2.02
C LEU A 169 15.27 -0.52 1.42
N LEU A 170 14.45 0.30 0.76
CA LEU A 170 14.89 1.54 0.10
C LEU A 170 15.00 2.71 1.06
N LYS A 171 14.15 2.77 2.08
CA LYS A 171 14.11 3.85 3.08
C LYS A 171 13.77 3.30 4.44
N HIS A 172 14.56 3.70 5.44
CA HIS A 172 14.25 3.46 6.84
C HIS A 172 14.96 4.50 7.71
N ARG A 173 14.38 4.81 8.88
CA ARG A 173 14.93 5.84 9.79
C ARG A 173 16.31 5.49 10.33
N SER A 174 16.57 4.22 10.65
CA SER A 174 17.73 3.78 11.42
C SER A 174 18.43 2.54 10.85
N LEU A 175 17.89 1.93 9.78
CA LEU A 175 18.49 0.76 9.16
C LEU A 175 19.09 1.17 7.80
N PRO A 176 20.28 0.62 7.45
CA PRO A 176 20.85 0.76 6.12
C PRO A 176 20.00 0.01 5.09
N GLN A 177 20.23 0.30 3.82
CA GLN A 177 19.66 -0.49 2.73
C GLN A 177 20.03 -1.96 2.90
N LYS A 178 19.05 -2.84 2.68
CA LYS A 178 19.20 -4.28 2.85
C LYS A 178 18.27 -5.00 1.89
N GLU A 179 18.74 -6.12 1.38
CA GLU A 179 17.95 -7.02 0.54
C GLU A 179 17.66 -8.33 1.27
N LEU A 180 16.50 -8.90 0.99
CA LEU A 180 16.07 -10.18 1.52
C LEU A 180 15.38 -10.99 0.42
N ASN A 181 15.86 -12.20 0.15
CA ASN A 181 15.16 -13.13 -0.72
C ASN A 181 14.01 -13.79 0.04
N PHE A 182 12.85 -13.91 -0.62
CA PHE A 182 11.67 -14.54 -0.02
C PHE A 182 10.94 -15.44 -1.02
N GLU A 183 10.06 -16.26 -0.50
CA GLU A 183 9.15 -17.12 -1.24
C GLU A 183 7.74 -16.99 -0.68
N ILE A 184 6.75 -17.17 -1.55
CA ILE A 184 5.34 -17.16 -1.17
C ILE A 184 4.88 -18.63 -1.17
N LYS A 185 4.37 -19.09 -0.03
CA LYS A 185 3.80 -20.43 0.17
C LYS A 185 2.35 -20.33 0.63
N ASP A 186 1.66 -21.45 0.75
CA ASP A 186 0.28 -21.49 1.23
C ASP A 186 0.12 -20.80 2.60
N LYS A 187 1.05 -21.01 3.51
CA LYS A 187 1.03 -20.43 4.86
C LYS A 187 1.58 -19.01 4.97
N GLY A 188 1.89 -18.34 3.86
CA GLY A 188 2.34 -16.94 3.87
C GLY A 188 3.66 -16.71 3.14
N VAL A 189 4.40 -15.71 3.60
CA VAL A 189 5.69 -15.29 3.06
C VAL A 189 6.81 -15.78 3.97
N PHE A 190 7.81 -16.41 3.39
CA PHE A 190 8.94 -16.99 4.12
C PHE A 190 10.26 -16.46 3.56
N ARG A 191 11.24 -16.30 4.44
CA ARG A 191 12.61 -16.04 4.00
C ARG A 191 13.11 -17.23 3.21
N ARG A 192 13.66 -17.00 2.02
CA ARG A 192 14.33 -18.04 1.26
C ARG A 192 15.68 -18.33 1.93
N GLY A 193 15.90 -19.58 2.36
CA GLY A 193 17.17 -20.00 2.94
C GLY A 193 18.29 -19.97 1.88
N TRP A 194 19.54 -19.80 2.33
CA TRP A 194 20.70 -20.17 1.54
C TRP A 194 20.69 -21.71 1.45
N ILE A 195 20.65 -22.23 0.23
CA ILE A 195 21.00 -23.63 -0.05
C ILE A 195 22.51 -23.70 -0.17
#